data_31d31eea1e33ae3987248da023b77662
#
_entry.id   31d31eea1e33ae3987248da023b77662
#
_cell.length_a   1.000
_cell.length_b   1.000
_cell.length_c   1.000
_cell.angle_alpha   90.00
_cell.angle_beta   90.00
_cell.angle_gamma   90.00
#
_symmetry.space_group_name_H-M   'P 1'
#
loop_
_entity.id
_entity.type
_entity.pdbx_description
1 polymer ?
#
loop_
_entity_poly.entity_id
_entity_poly.type
_entity_poly.pdbx_seq_one_letter_code
_entity_poly.pdbx_strand_id
1 'polypeptide(L)'
;MSFERITVETDAGVRLIGLNRPAKRNAFDLQMYAELAQAYGAYERDGAARCALLYAHGEHFTGGIELPQWLPLFRDARMPPLPDGGIDPLLRMQTLSKPLIIAVQGWCLTIGIELLLAADIRVAAQTTRFAQIEVKRGIFPIGGATVRLVQELGWGNAMRILLTADEFSAEDALRLGLVQEVTPPGEQFARALALAQTVARQSPVGIRATLASARLARRQGEREAFARMLPDLQVALGSADAIEGLNAFLERREPRFSDPA
;
A
#
# COMPACT_ATOMS: atom_id res chain seq x y z
N MET A 1 -0.84 -1.82 -22.14
CA MET A 1 -0.33 -3.10 -21.59
C MET A 1 -1.52 -3.96 -21.26
N SER A 2 -1.50 -5.24 -21.59
CA SER A 2 -2.56 -6.19 -21.21
C SER A 2 -2.08 -6.99 -20.01
N PHE A 3 -2.84 -6.99 -18.93
CA PHE A 3 -2.60 -7.79 -17.74
C PHE A 3 -3.60 -8.96 -17.69
N GLU A 4 -3.18 -10.09 -17.17
CA GLU A 4 -4.04 -11.29 -17.04
C GLU A 4 -4.44 -11.57 -15.59
N ARG A 5 -3.61 -11.15 -14.63
CA ARG A 5 -3.76 -11.43 -13.20
C ARG A 5 -4.24 -10.23 -12.40
N ILE A 6 -4.19 -9.04 -13.01
CA ILE A 6 -4.69 -7.81 -12.39
C ILE A 6 -5.50 -7.00 -13.39
N THR A 7 -6.32 -6.09 -12.90
CA THR A 7 -6.93 -5.01 -13.70
C THR A 7 -6.30 -3.68 -13.33
N VAL A 8 -6.11 -2.79 -14.31
CA VAL A 8 -5.57 -1.46 -14.09
C VAL A 8 -6.41 -0.44 -14.83
N GLU A 9 -6.97 0.51 -14.09
CA GLU A 9 -7.80 1.59 -14.60
C GLU A 9 -7.38 2.90 -13.95
N THR A 10 -7.84 4.04 -14.48
CA THR A 10 -7.63 5.36 -13.86
C THR A 10 -8.95 6.10 -13.82
N ASP A 11 -9.32 6.57 -12.65
CA ASP A 11 -10.50 7.39 -12.41
C ASP A 11 -10.15 8.60 -11.55
N ALA A 12 -10.48 9.81 -12.05
CA ALA A 12 -10.31 11.07 -11.33
C ALA A 12 -8.93 11.25 -10.65
N GLY A 13 -7.84 10.85 -11.34
CA GLY A 13 -6.47 10.94 -10.80
C GLY A 13 -6.11 9.80 -9.85
N VAL A 14 -6.99 8.81 -9.65
CA VAL A 14 -6.72 7.61 -8.87
C VAL A 14 -6.40 6.44 -9.80
N ARG A 15 -5.26 5.78 -9.62
CA ARG A 15 -4.90 4.53 -10.27
C ARG A 15 -5.54 3.37 -9.52
N LEU A 16 -6.53 2.73 -10.12
CA LEU A 16 -7.21 1.54 -9.59
C LEU A 16 -6.45 0.29 -10.04
N ILE A 17 -5.99 -0.52 -9.09
CA ILE A 17 -5.25 -1.76 -9.35
C ILE A 17 -5.99 -2.89 -8.64
N GLY A 18 -6.64 -3.77 -9.40
CA GLY A 18 -7.45 -4.87 -8.88
C GLY A 18 -6.75 -6.22 -9.06
N LEU A 19 -6.53 -6.97 -7.97
CA LEU A 19 -6.13 -8.37 -8.06
C LEU A 19 -7.27 -9.14 -8.72
N ASN A 20 -7.01 -9.88 -9.80
CA ASN A 20 -8.04 -10.51 -10.61
C ASN A 20 -7.77 -11.99 -10.90
N ARG A 21 -7.74 -12.77 -9.84
CA ARG A 21 -7.60 -14.22 -9.89
C ARG A 21 -8.55 -14.89 -8.88
N PRO A 22 -9.86 -14.52 -8.88
CA PRO A 22 -10.79 -14.89 -7.81
C PRO A 22 -11.00 -16.40 -7.69
N ALA A 23 -10.95 -17.16 -8.81
CA ALA A 23 -11.04 -18.62 -8.81
C ALA A 23 -9.93 -19.32 -8.00
N LYS A 24 -8.82 -18.63 -7.74
CA LYS A 24 -7.69 -19.08 -6.90
C LYS A 24 -7.55 -18.23 -5.63
N ARG A 25 -8.65 -17.56 -5.21
CA ARG A 25 -8.67 -16.66 -4.04
C ARG A 25 -7.57 -15.61 -4.11
N ASN A 26 -7.29 -15.12 -5.31
CA ASN A 26 -6.22 -14.16 -5.61
C ASN A 26 -4.84 -14.58 -5.05
N ALA A 27 -4.56 -15.89 -5.02
CA ALA A 27 -3.24 -16.39 -4.64
C ALA A 27 -2.18 -15.90 -5.64
N PHE A 28 -1.07 -15.39 -5.11
CA PHE A 28 0.02 -14.83 -5.90
C PHE A 28 0.85 -15.93 -6.56
N ASP A 29 0.69 -16.10 -7.88
CA ASP A 29 1.69 -16.73 -8.72
C ASP A 29 2.80 -15.72 -9.08
N LEU A 30 3.86 -16.17 -9.73
CA LEU A 30 4.97 -15.29 -10.12
C LEU A 30 4.53 -14.22 -11.13
N GLN A 31 3.53 -14.54 -11.98
CA GLN A 31 2.98 -13.61 -12.96
C GLN A 31 2.22 -12.46 -12.27
N MET A 32 1.34 -12.74 -11.29
CA MET A 32 0.63 -11.70 -10.55
C MET A 32 1.60 -10.76 -9.85
N TYR A 33 2.67 -11.29 -9.26
CA TYR A 33 3.70 -10.48 -8.62
C TYR A 33 4.41 -9.56 -9.61
N ALA A 34 4.79 -10.09 -10.78
CA ALA A 34 5.43 -9.31 -11.85
C ALA A 34 4.50 -8.24 -12.43
N GLU A 35 3.22 -8.59 -12.68
CA GLU A 35 2.23 -7.64 -13.18
C GLU A 35 1.96 -6.51 -12.19
N LEU A 36 1.84 -6.82 -10.89
CA LEU A 36 1.67 -5.80 -9.85
C LEU A 36 2.90 -4.90 -9.74
N ALA A 37 4.11 -5.46 -9.84
CA ALA A 37 5.35 -4.68 -9.88
C ALA A 37 5.38 -3.71 -11.06
N GLN A 38 4.95 -4.16 -12.24
CA GLN A 38 4.87 -3.34 -13.44
C GLN A 38 3.81 -2.24 -13.30
N ALA A 39 2.65 -2.55 -12.71
CA ALA A 39 1.59 -1.58 -12.43
C ALA A 39 2.07 -0.49 -11.46
N TYR A 40 2.82 -0.85 -10.41
CA TYR A 40 3.40 0.12 -9.47
C TYR A 40 4.44 1.01 -10.15
N GLY A 41 5.32 0.44 -10.98
CA GLY A 41 6.28 1.22 -11.75
C GLY A 41 5.63 2.16 -12.75
N ALA A 42 4.55 1.73 -13.41
CA ALA A 42 3.78 2.59 -14.31
C ALA A 42 3.07 3.72 -13.53
N TYR A 43 2.47 3.41 -12.38
CA TYR A 43 1.87 4.40 -11.49
C TYR A 43 2.89 5.45 -11.04
N GLU A 44 4.07 5.05 -10.61
CA GLU A 44 5.12 5.97 -10.15
C GLU A 44 5.53 6.98 -11.22
N ARG A 45 5.60 6.56 -12.48
CA ARG A 45 5.99 7.41 -13.62
C ARG A 45 4.85 8.25 -14.22
N ASP A 46 3.61 7.95 -13.89
CA ASP A 46 2.45 8.65 -14.46
C ASP A 46 2.14 9.94 -13.68
N GLY A 47 2.53 11.09 -14.20
CA GLY A 47 2.27 12.39 -13.58
C GLY A 47 0.78 12.76 -13.42
N ALA A 48 -0.15 12.07 -14.11
CA ALA A 48 -1.58 12.31 -13.98
C ALA A 48 -2.22 11.48 -12.85
N ALA A 49 -1.60 10.37 -12.46
CA ALA A 49 -2.08 9.52 -11.36
C ALA A 49 -1.53 10.02 -10.01
N ARG A 50 -2.38 10.58 -9.17
CA ARG A 50 -2.03 11.26 -7.91
C ARG A 50 -2.10 10.35 -6.68
N CYS A 51 -2.90 9.28 -6.74
CA CYS A 51 -3.06 8.27 -5.70
C CYS A 51 -3.30 6.91 -6.34
N ALA A 52 -2.89 5.81 -5.71
CA ALA A 52 -3.26 4.46 -6.12
C ALA A 52 -4.18 3.81 -5.09
N LEU A 53 -5.12 2.99 -5.58
CA LEU A 53 -5.95 2.11 -4.77
C LEU A 53 -5.73 0.67 -5.22
N LEU A 54 -5.13 -0.13 -4.33
CA LEU A 54 -5.03 -1.58 -4.50
C LEU A 54 -6.26 -2.26 -3.88
N TYR A 55 -6.94 -3.11 -4.64
CA TYR A 55 -8.10 -3.85 -4.21
C TYR A 55 -8.12 -5.25 -4.84
N ALA A 56 -9.15 -6.04 -4.60
CA ALA A 56 -9.27 -7.36 -5.20
C ALA A 56 -10.67 -7.63 -5.73
N HIS A 57 -10.75 -8.30 -6.87
CA HIS A 57 -11.99 -8.86 -7.38
C HIS A 57 -12.37 -10.16 -6.65
N GLY A 58 -13.67 -10.41 -6.52
CA GLY A 58 -14.21 -11.60 -5.87
C GLY A 58 -14.27 -11.48 -4.34
N GLU A 59 -14.41 -12.64 -3.70
CA GLU A 59 -14.73 -12.74 -2.27
C GLU A 59 -13.53 -12.44 -1.35
N HIS A 60 -12.31 -12.71 -1.81
CA HIS A 60 -11.10 -12.65 -0.98
C HIS A 60 -10.08 -11.67 -1.54
N PHE A 61 -9.38 -10.96 -0.65
CA PHE A 61 -8.25 -10.13 -1.05
C PHE A 61 -7.10 -11.02 -1.57
N THR A 62 -6.58 -11.91 -0.75
CA THR A 62 -5.66 -12.97 -1.19
C THR A 62 -5.57 -14.10 -0.20
N GLY A 63 -5.46 -15.33 -0.71
CA GLY A 63 -5.13 -16.53 0.08
C GLY A 63 -3.64 -16.72 0.34
N GLY A 64 -2.78 -15.80 -0.10
CA GLY A 64 -1.33 -15.91 0.06
C GLY A 64 -0.59 -16.17 -1.26
N ILE A 65 0.59 -16.76 -1.19
CA ILE A 65 1.39 -17.13 -2.38
C ILE A 65 1.13 -18.57 -2.84
N GLU A 66 1.29 -18.84 -4.12
CA GLU A 66 1.38 -20.21 -4.63
C GLU A 66 2.76 -20.79 -4.30
N LEU A 67 2.94 -21.25 -3.06
CA LEU A 67 4.21 -21.68 -2.50
C LEU A 67 5.03 -22.62 -3.42
N PRO A 68 4.45 -23.59 -4.16
CA PRO A 68 5.21 -24.42 -5.07
C PRO A 68 5.99 -23.65 -6.15
N GLN A 69 5.47 -22.50 -6.63
CA GLN A 69 6.17 -21.67 -7.61
C GLN A 69 7.26 -20.80 -6.99
N TRP A 70 7.08 -20.38 -5.73
CA TRP A 70 8.00 -19.49 -5.03
C TRP A 70 9.15 -20.25 -4.34
N LEU A 71 8.91 -21.48 -3.90
CA LEU A 71 9.86 -22.27 -3.11
C LEU A 71 11.24 -22.47 -3.77
N PRO A 72 11.35 -22.70 -5.10
CA PRO A 72 12.65 -22.79 -5.76
C PRO A 72 13.46 -21.50 -5.62
N LEU A 73 12.80 -20.32 -5.76
CA LEU A 73 13.47 -19.03 -5.60
C LEU A 73 13.94 -18.83 -4.16
N PHE A 74 13.12 -19.20 -3.18
CA PHE A 74 13.48 -19.07 -1.77
C PHE A 74 14.64 -19.97 -1.37
N ARG A 75 14.72 -21.17 -1.93
CA ARG A 75 15.89 -22.07 -1.73
C ARG A 75 17.18 -21.48 -2.25
N ASP A 76 17.10 -20.69 -3.32
CA ASP A 76 18.23 -19.97 -3.90
C ASP A 76 18.46 -18.59 -3.25
N ALA A 77 17.79 -18.30 -2.12
CA ALA A 77 17.80 -16.98 -1.44
C ALA A 77 17.44 -15.81 -2.37
N ARG A 78 16.51 -16.03 -3.31
CA ARG A 78 16.06 -15.03 -4.29
C ARG A 78 14.57 -14.72 -4.12
N MET A 79 14.21 -13.47 -4.42
CA MET A 79 12.82 -13.07 -4.67
C MET A 79 12.52 -13.19 -6.18
N PRO A 80 11.23 -13.20 -6.57
CA PRO A 80 10.86 -13.12 -7.97
C PRO A 80 11.54 -11.92 -8.64
N PRO A 81 12.09 -12.09 -9.84
CA PRO A 81 12.66 -10.98 -10.60
C PRO A 81 11.58 -9.96 -10.93
N LEU A 82 11.93 -8.69 -10.87
CA LEU A 82 11.03 -7.62 -11.26
C LEU A 82 11.19 -7.36 -12.77
N PRO A 83 10.10 -7.04 -13.47
CA PRO A 83 10.17 -6.58 -14.85
C PRO A 83 10.86 -5.21 -14.92
N ASP A 84 11.38 -4.85 -16.10
CA ASP A 84 12.04 -3.58 -16.32
C ASP A 84 11.14 -2.39 -15.91
N GLY A 85 11.67 -1.50 -15.10
CA GLY A 85 10.93 -0.39 -14.52
C GLY A 85 9.83 -0.77 -13.53
N GLY A 86 9.76 -2.04 -13.11
CA GLY A 86 8.87 -2.49 -12.05
C GLY A 86 9.35 -2.06 -10.67
N ILE A 87 8.39 -1.90 -9.75
CA ILE A 87 8.65 -1.60 -8.33
C ILE A 87 8.16 -2.79 -7.50
N ASP A 88 8.99 -3.25 -6.56
CA ASP A 88 8.64 -4.34 -5.64
C ASP A 88 7.28 -4.07 -4.96
N PRO A 89 6.25 -4.90 -5.19
CA PRO A 89 4.94 -4.71 -4.57
C PRO A 89 4.95 -4.63 -3.05
N LEU A 90 5.92 -5.27 -2.42
CA LEU A 90 6.12 -5.26 -0.97
C LEU A 90 6.93 -4.05 -0.48
N LEU A 91 7.41 -3.20 -1.40
CA LEU A 91 8.16 -1.97 -1.10
C LEU A 91 9.29 -2.18 -0.07
N ARG A 92 10.05 -3.30 -0.18
CA ARG A 92 11.08 -3.66 0.81
C ARG A 92 12.33 -2.79 0.67
N MET A 93 12.83 -2.64 -0.54
CA MET A 93 14.06 -1.89 -0.87
C MET A 93 13.78 -0.60 -1.64
N GLN A 94 12.55 -0.43 -2.12
CA GLN A 94 12.08 0.73 -2.86
C GLN A 94 10.87 1.36 -2.17
N THR A 95 10.50 2.56 -2.57
CA THR A 95 9.25 3.22 -2.12
C THR A 95 8.58 3.88 -3.30
N LEU A 96 7.27 3.97 -3.25
CA LEU A 96 6.50 4.88 -4.10
C LEU A 96 6.67 6.30 -3.57
N SER A 97 6.85 7.29 -4.41
CA SER A 97 6.83 8.70 -3.98
C SER A 97 5.41 9.20 -3.75
N LYS A 98 4.43 8.48 -4.27
CA LYS A 98 2.99 8.79 -4.27
C LYS A 98 2.20 7.86 -3.35
N PRO A 99 1.01 8.28 -2.87
CA PRO A 99 0.21 7.51 -1.92
C PRO A 99 -0.32 6.20 -2.49
N LEU A 100 -0.35 5.17 -1.64
CA LEU A 100 -0.99 3.89 -1.91
C LEU A 100 -2.04 3.62 -0.83
N ILE A 101 -3.30 3.49 -1.24
CA ILE A 101 -4.41 3.06 -0.39
C ILE A 101 -4.76 1.61 -0.73
N ILE A 102 -5.23 0.85 0.25
CA ILE A 102 -5.58 -0.55 0.05
C ILE A 102 -6.95 -0.85 0.66
N ALA A 103 -7.77 -1.61 -0.07
CA ALA A 103 -9.05 -2.13 0.39
C ALA A 103 -9.04 -3.65 0.39
N VAL A 104 -9.41 -4.27 1.51
CA VAL A 104 -9.37 -5.73 1.66
C VAL A 104 -10.70 -6.30 2.13
N GLN A 105 -10.98 -7.53 1.70
CA GLN A 105 -12.15 -8.31 2.10
C GLN A 105 -11.84 -9.80 2.18
N GLY A 106 -12.67 -10.55 2.88
CA GLY A 106 -12.54 -11.98 3.03
C GLY A 106 -11.17 -12.39 3.57
N TRP A 107 -10.49 -13.31 2.94
CA TRP A 107 -9.14 -13.68 3.35
C TRP A 107 -8.09 -12.66 2.90
N CYS A 108 -7.30 -12.19 3.85
CA CYS A 108 -6.12 -11.37 3.66
C CYS A 108 -4.96 -12.04 4.40
N LEU A 109 -4.34 -13.04 3.77
CA LEU A 109 -3.36 -13.93 4.38
C LEU A 109 -1.94 -13.64 3.89
N THR A 110 -0.95 -13.83 4.77
CA THR A 110 0.48 -13.80 4.45
C THR A 110 0.90 -12.55 3.65
N ILE A 111 1.26 -12.70 2.39
CA ILE A 111 1.59 -11.58 1.49
C ILE A 111 0.52 -10.47 1.49
N GLY A 112 -0.76 -10.81 1.77
CA GLY A 112 -1.83 -9.83 1.88
C GLY A 112 -1.61 -8.85 3.03
N ILE A 113 -1.18 -9.33 4.20
CA ILE A 113 -0.80 -8.48 5.34
C ILE A 113 0.47 -7.69 5.00
N GLU A 114 1.42 -8.26 4.28
CA GLU A 114 2.65 -7.59 3.88
C GLU A 114 2.39 -6.47 2.86
N LEU A 115 1.41 -6.64 1.96
CA LEU A 115 0.92 -5.58 1.07
C LEU A 115 0.19 -4.47 1.84
N LEU A 116 -0.65 -4.83 2.83
CA LEU A 116 -1.25 -3.87 3.75
C LEU A 116 -0.19 -2.99 4.42
N LEU A 117 0.84 -3.61 4.98
CA LEU A 117 1.94 -2.92 5.66
C LEU A 117 2.82 -2.08 4.71
N ALA A 118 2.72 -2.30 3.41
CA ALA A 118 3.36 -1.47 2.40
C ALA A 118 2.53 -0.25 2.00
N ALA A 119 1.21 -0.26 2.25
CA ALA A 119 0.29 0.81 1.93
C ALA A 119 0.23 1.89 3.03
N ASP A 120 -0.16 3.10 2.64
CA ASP A 120 -0.22 4.27 3.53
C ASP A 120 -1.55 4.37 4.29
N ILE A 121 -2.68 3.98 3.66
CA ILE A 121 -4.02 3.94 4.28
C ILE A 121 -4.67 2.60 3.95
N ARG A 122 -5.36 1.99 4.94
CA ARG A 122 -5.86 0.62 4.87
C ARG A 122 -7.31 0.55 5.33
N VAL A 123 -8.17 0.01 4.49
CA VAL A 123 -9.61 -0.17 4.76
C VAL A 123 -9.94 -1.65 4.66
N ALA A 124 -10.63 -2.20 5.65
CA ALA A 124 -11.07 -3.59 5.64
C ALA A 124 -12.59 -3.71 5.67
N ALA A 125 -13.15 -4.68 4.99
CA ALA A 125 -14.51 -5.12 5.25
C ALA A 125 -14.58 -5.81 6.63
N GLN A 126 -15.68 -5.66 7.35
CA GLN A 126 -15.90 -6.28 8.66
C GLN A 126 -15.73 -7.81 8.66
N THR A 127 -15.99 -8.44 7.50
CA THR A 127 -15.82 -9.88 7.32
C THR A 127 -14.39 -10.31 7.01
N THR A 128 -13.43 -9.38 6.97
CA THR A 128 -12.04 -9.72 6.66
C THR A 128 -11.41 -10.57 7.75
N ARG A 129 -10.65 -11.60 7.33
CA ARG A 129 -9.90 -12.50 8.18
C ARG A 129 -8.43 -12.42 7.83
N PHE A 130 -7.61 -12.18 8.82
CA PHE A 130 -6.17 -12.02 8.70
C PHE A 130 -5.44 -13.18 9.36
N ALA A 131 -4.35 -13.65 8.76
CA ALA A 131 -3.41 -14.55 9.42
C ALA A 131 -2.04 -14.51 8.74
N GLN A 132 -0.98 -14.56 9.55
CA GLN A 132 0.40 -14.67 9.08
C GLN A 132 0.88 -16.11 9.37
N ILE A 133 0.63 -17.02 8.43
CA ILE A 133 0.65 -18.47 8.68
C ILE A 133 1.96 -19.19 8.30
N GLU A 134 3.02 -18.46 7.97
CA GLU A 134 4.29 -19.01 7.49
C GLU A 134 4.94 -19.98 8.48
N VAL A 135 4.88 -19.69 9.77
CA VAL A 135 5.46 -20.58 10.80
C VAL A 135 4.77 -21.95 10.86
N LYS A 136 3.47 -22.03 10.48
CA LYS A 136 2.76 -23.30 10.30
C LYS A 136 3.28 -24.11 9.09
N ARG A 137 4.12 -23.52 8.24
CA ARG A 137 4.74 -24.14 7.06
C ARG A 137 6.25 -24.32 7.23
N GLY A 138 6.80 -24.06 8.44
CA GLY A 138 8.22 -24.20 8.74
C GLY A 138 9.09 -23.10 8.13
N ILE A 139 8.51 -21.98 7.74
CA ILE A 139 9.19 -20.79 7.21
C ILE A 139 8.74 -19.54 7.99
N PHE A 140 9.29 -18.38 7.69
CA PHE A 140 8.90 -17.12 8.30
C PHE A 140 8.57 -16.07 7.22
N PRO A 141 7.81 -15.00 7.56
CA PRO A 141 7.46 -13.94 6.61
C PRO A 141 8.70 -13.16 6.15
N ILE A 142 8.87 -13.02 4.84
CA ILE A 142 10.02 -12.33 4.23
C ILE A 142 9.64 -11.08 3.41
N GLY A 143 8.36 -10.78 3.32
CA GLY A 143 7.85 -9.62 2.58
C GLY A 143 7.78 -8.33 3.41
N GLY A 144 8.15 -8.40 4.68
CA GLY A 144 8.21 -7.21 5.55
C GLY A 144 7.41 -7.30 6.85
N ALA A 145 6.58 -8.35 7.05
CA ALA A 145 5.75 -8.47 8.24
C ALA A 145 6.56 -8.47 9.54
N THR A 146 7.68 -9.19 9.59
CA THR A 146 8.55 -9.26 10.79
C THR A 146 9.13 -7.89 11.20
N VAL A 147 9.27 -6.98 10.26
CA VAL A 147 9.82 -5.63 10.48
C VAL A 147 8.70 -4.64 10.79
N ARG A 148 7.69 -4.57 9.90
CA ARG A 148 6.67 -3.52 9.94
C ARG A 148 5.61 -3.75 11.00
N LEU A 149 5.20 -5.01 11.26
CA LEU A 149 4.25 -5.28 12.36
C LEU A 149 4.83 -4.83 13.72
N VAL A 150 6.12 -5.06 13.96
CA VAL A 150 6.77 -4.61 15.19
C VAL A 150 6.76 -3.10 15.31
N GLN A 151 7.02 -2.39 14.20
CA GLN A 151 7.04 -0.93 14.17
C GLN A 151 5.65 -0.33 14.39
N GLU A 152 4.61 -0.94 13.81
CA GLU A 152 3.26 -0.37 13.80
C GLU A 152 2.37 -0.84 14.97
N LEU A 153 2.50 -2.11 15.39
CA LEU A 153 1.65 -2.71 16.44
C LEU A 153 2.38 -2.90 17.78
N GLY A 154 3.70 -2.69 17.80
CA GLY A 154 4.56 -2.99 18.93
C GLY A 154 4.90 -4.48 19.05
N TRP A 155 5.98 -4.79 19.80
CA TRP A 155 6.57 -6.12 19.88
C TRP A 155 5.57 -7.21 20.29
N GLY A 156 4.84 -7.00 21.38
CA GLY A 156 3.95 -8.04 21.94
C GLY A 156 2.83 -8.46 20.98
N ASN A 157 2.16 -7.47 20.35
CA ASN A 157 1.08 -7.72 19.40
C ASN A 157 1.63 -8.37 18.11
N ALA A 158 2.77 -7.87 17.63
CA ALA A 158 3.43 -8.44 16.45
C ALA A 158 3.83 -9.90 16.70
N MET A 159 4.47 -10.21 17.84
CA MET A 159 4.88 -11.58 18.18
C MET A 159 3.68 -12.51 18.37
N ARG A 160 2.56 -12.04 18.98
CA ARG A 160 1.35 -12.84 19.05
C ARG A 160 0.88 -13.26 17.65
N ILE A 161 0.83 -12.35 16.69
CA ILE A 161 0.41 -12.66 15.31
C ILE A 161 1.41 -13.59 14.63
N LEU A 162 2.71 -13.26 14.70
CA LEU A 162 3.76 -13.95 13.94
C LEU A 162 4.07 -15.34 14.47
N LEU A 163 4.04 -15.54 15.80
CA LEU A 163 4.45 -16.80 16.42
C LEU A 163 3.31 -17.81 16.58
N THR A 164 2.08 -17.35 16.80
CA THR A 164 0.93 -18.25 16.90
C THR A 164 0.37 -18.60 15.53
N ALA A 165 0.51 -17.69 14.56
CA ALA A 165 -0.12 -17.78 13.26
C ALA A 165 -1.65 -17.98 13.35
N ASP A 166 -2.26 -17.46 14.39
CA ASP A 166 -3.71 -17.51 14.58
C ASP A 166 -4.41 -16.52 13.65
N GLU A 167 -5.62 -16.88 13.27
CA GLU A 167 -6.52 -15.99 12.56
C GLU A 167 -7.05 -14.91 13.51
N PHE A 168 -7.17 -13.66 13.01
CA PHE A 168 -7.76 -12.55 13.73
C PHE A 168 -8.72 -11.75 12.84
N SER A 169 -9.65 -11.04 13.48
CA SER A 169 -10.74 -10.34 12.81
C SER A 169 -10.36 -8.94 12.30
N ALA A 170 -11.23 -8.34 11.49
CA ALA A 170 -11.13 -6.94 11.09
C ALA A 170 -11.21 -5.98 12.30
N GLU A 171 -12.02 -6.32 13.32
CA GLU A 171 -12.12 -5.55 14.56
C GLU A 171 -10.80 -5.59 15.35
N ASP A 172 -10.17 -6.77 15.45
CA ASP A 172 -8.83 -6.87 16.05
C ASP A 172 -7.81 -6.07 15.26
N ALA A 173 -7.85 -6.14 13.92
CA ALA A 173 -6.95 -5.39 13.05
C ALA A 173 -7.09 -3.87 13.25
N LEU A 174 -8.32 -3.37 13.40
CA LEU A 174 -8.60 -1.97 13.71
C LEU A 174 -8.08 -1.59 15.10
N ARG A 175 -8.40 -2.39 16.11
CA ARG A 175 -7.97 -2.16 17.50
C ARG A 175 -6.45 -2.14 17.65
N LEU A 176 -5.75 -2.95 16.87
CA LEU A 176 -4.29 -3.04 16.87
C LEU A 176 -3.63 -1.96 15.99
N GLY A 177 -4.38 -1.27 15.14
CA GLY A 177 -3.85 -0.27 14.21
C GLY A 177 -3.33 -0.85 12.88
N LEU A 178 -3.58 -2.14 12.60
CA LEU A 178 -3.21 -2.73 11.31
C LEU A 178 -4.02 -2.14 10.16
N VAL A 179 -5.29 -1.80 10.38
CA VAL A 179 -6.14 -1.05 9.45
C VAL A 179 -6.66 0.22 10.13
N GLN A 180 -6.96 1.25 9.35
CA GLN A 180 -7.44 2.54 9.87
C GLN A 180 -8.96 2.62 9.89
N GLU A 181 -9.63 1.86 9.02
CA GLU A 181 -11.09 1.82 8.96
C GLU A 181 -11.61 0.40 8.71
N VAL A 182 -12.77 0.11 9.29
CA VAL A 182 -13.56 -1.09 9.02
C VAL A 182 -14.95 -0.66 8.55
N THR A 183 -15.42 -1.26 7.45
CA THR A 183 -16.71 -0.93 6.82
C THR A 183 -17.64 -2.14 6.83
N PRO A 184 -18.96 -1.95 6.64
CA PRO A 184 -19.86 -3.05 6.32
C PRO A 184 -19.35 -3.86 5.10
N PRO A 185 -19.71 -5.15 5.02
CA PRO A 185 -19.30 -5.99 3.90
C PRO A 185 -19.74 -5.42 2.55
N GLY A 186 -18.81 -5.34 1.59
CA GLY A 186 -19.05 -4.79 0.25
C GLY A 186 -18.77 -3.29 0.11
N GLU A 187 -18.63 -2.54 1.20
CA GLU A 187 -18.42 -1.08 1.18
C GLU A 187 -16.95 -0.65 1.21
N GLN A 188 -16.02 -1.56 1.51
CA GLN A 188 -14.60 -1.26 1.66
C GLN A 188 -13.97 -0.61 0.42
N PHE A 189 -14.36 -1.05 -0.78
CA PHE A 189 -13.87 -0.47 -2.03
C PHE A 189 -14.35 0.98 -2.20
N ALA A 190 -15.64 1.22 -2.06
CA ALA A 190 -16.22 2.56 -2.21
C ALA A 190 -15.63 3.54 -1.18
N ARG A 191 -15.44 3.08 0.07
CA ARG A 191 -14.84 3.91 1.12
C ARG A 191 -13.37 4.23 0.83
N ALA A 192 -12.57 3.24 0.43
CA ALA A 192 -11.17 3.44 0.07
C ALA A 192 -11.02 4.32 -1.17
N LEU A 193 -11.92 4.20 -2.16
CA LEU A 193 -11.95 5.09 -3.32
C LEU A 193 -12.24 6.53 -2.93
N ALA A 194 -13.19 6.77 -2.04
CA ALA A 194 -13.49 8.10 -1.53
C ALA A 194 -12.28 8.74 -0.81
N LEU A 195 -11.52 7.95 -0.04
CA LEU A 195 -10.26 8.40 0.57
C LEU A 195 -9.21 8.71 -0.51
N ALA A 196 -9.04 7.83 -1.50
CA ALA A 196 -8.09 8.02 -2.59
C ALA A 196 -8.41 9.29 -3.42
N GLN A 197 -9.67 9.53 -3.72
CA GLN A 197 -10.12 10.76 -4.39
C GLN A 197 -9.90 11.99 -3.53
N THR A 198 -10.07 11.90 -2.20
CA THR A 198 -9.75 13.00 -1.28
C THR A 198 -8.26 13.31 -1.31
N VAL A 199 -7.40 12.29 -1.26
CA VAL A 199 -5.95 12.45 -1.38
C VAL A 199 -5.55 12.99 -2.75
N ALA A 200 -6.14 12.51 -3.83
CA ALA A 200 -5.86 12.96 -5.20
C ALA A 200 -6.21 14.44 -5.45
N ARG A 201 -7.10 15.03 -4.66
CA ARG A 201 -7.42 16.46 -4.72
C ARG A 201 -6.42 17.35 -3.98
N GLN A 202 -5.55 16.80 -3.13
CA GLN A 202 -4.54 17.58 -2.42
C GLN A 202 -3.35 17.91 -3.34
N SER A 203 -2.52 18.88 -2.91
CA SER A 203 -1.29 19.23 -3.63
C SER A 203 -0.37 18.02 -3.78
N PRO A 204 -0.04 17.58 -5.00
CA PRO A 204 0.94 16.51 -5.22
C PRO A 204 2.30 16.80 -4.58
N VAL A 205 2.76 18.06 -4.64
CA VAL A 205 4.02 18.47 -4.03
C VAL A 205 3.97 18.33 -2.51
N GLY A 206 2.89 18.80 -1.88
CA GLY A 206 2.67 18.69 -0.44
C GLY A 206 2.58 17.23 0.02
N ILE A 207 1.85 16.38 -0.71
CA ILE A 207 1.73 14.95 -0.41
C ILE A 207 3.09 14.24 -0.49
N ARG A 208 3.85 14.45 -1.57
CA ARG A 208 5.19 13.84 -1.71
C ARG A 208 6.15 14.27 -0.61
N ALA A 209 6.17 15.57 -0.29
CA ALA A 209 7.00 16.08 0.81
C ALA A 209 6.61 15.47 2.15
N THR A 210 5.31 15.33 2.43
CA THR A 210 4.80 14.69 3.65
C THR A 210 5.24 13.23 3.74
N LEU A 211 5.05 12.44 2.68
CA LEU A 211 5.48 11.04 2.64
C LEU A 211 6.99 10.90 2.79
N ALA A 212 7.76 11.74 2.09
CA ALA A 212 9.22 11.72 2.17
C ALA A 212 9.73 12.02 3.59
N SER A 213 9.19 13.05 4.23
CA SER A 213 9.54 13.45 5.60
C SER A 213 9.20 12.36 6.63
N ALA A 214 7.98 11.81 6.58
CA ALA A 214 7.56 10.75 7.49
C ALA A 214 8.39 9.46 7.32
N ARG A 215 8.68 9.08 6.06
CA ARG A 215 9.53 7.92 5.76
C ARG A 215 10.98 8.12 6.15
N LEU A 216 11.49 9.35 6.06
CA LEU A 216 12.84 9.71 6.55
C LEU A 216 12.94 9.50 8.07
N ALA A 217 11.95 10.02 8.83
CA ALA A 217 11.89 9.82 10.28
C ALA A 217 11.88 8.33 10.65
N ARG A 218 11.10 7.53 9.93
CA ARG A 218 10.99 6.07 10.15
C ARG A 218 12.29 5.32 9.86
N ARG A 219 13.10 5.79 8.89
CA ARG A 219 14.32 5.11 8.44
C ARG A 219 15.59 5.58 9.14
N GLN A 220 15.68 6.87 9.45
CA GLN A 220 16.90 7.54 9.93
C GLN A 220 16.71 8.24 11.28
N GLY A 221 15.47 8.26 11.78
CA GLY A 221 15.14 8.87 13.07
C GLY A 221 14.67 10.33 12.96
N GLU A 222 14.10 10.82 14.06
CA GLU A 222 13.46 12.15 14.13
C GLU A 222 14.43 13.29 13.88
N ARG A 223 15.67 13.18 14.41
CA ARG A 223 16.69 14.23 14.28
C ARG A 223 16.97 14.57 12.81
N GLU A 224 17.13 13.54 11.98
CA GLU A 224 17.41 13.73 10.56
C GLU A 224 16.19 14.31 9.83
N ALA A 225 14.99 13.81 10.17
CA ALA A 225 13.76 14.34 9.60
C ALA A 225 13.55 15.83 9.97
N PHE A 226 13.72 16.21 11.23
CA PHE A 226 13.58 17.61 11.65
C PHE A 226 14.61 18.52 10.97
N ALA A 227 15.85 18.06 10.78
CA ALA A 227 16.87 18.83 10.08
C ALA A 227 16.51 19.13 8.62
N ARG A 228 15.68 18.27 7.99
CA ARG A 228 15.25 18.42 6.60
C ARG A 228 13.95 19.22 6.42
N MET A 229 13.11 19.36 7.46
CA MET A 229 11.75 19.93 7.32
C MET A 229 11.72 21.32 6.71
N LEU A 230 12.55 22.25 7.20
CA LEU A 230 12.57 23.62 6.67
C LEU A 230 13.18 23.73 5.26
N PRO A 231 14.32 23.06 4.96
CA PRO A 231 14.81 22.98 3.58
C PRO A 231 13.79 22.39 2.61
N ASP A 232 13.11 21.28 2.97
CA ASP A 232 12.13 20.64 2.10
C ASP A 232 10.86 21.49 1.94
N LEU A 233 10.42 22.19 3.00
CA LEU A 233 9.33 23.16 2.91
C LEU A 233 9.68 24.33 1.96
N GLN A 234 10.91 24.83 2.03
CA GLN A 234 11.37 25.92 1.15
C GLN A 234 11.27 25.53 -0.33
N VAL A 235 11.61 24.26 -0.66
CA VAL A 235 11.45 23.74 -2.01
C VAL A 235 9.96 23.68 -2.40
N ALA A 236 9.11 23.17 -1.51
CA ALA A 236 7.67 23.08 -1.76
C ALA A 236 7.01 24.46 -1.96
N LEU A 237 7.44 25.49 -1.20
CA LEU A 237 6.94 26.87 -1.33
C LEU A 237 7.26 27.50 -2.70
N GLY A 238 8.24 27.01 -3.44
CA GLY A 238 8.54 27.42 -4.80
C GLY A 238 7.63 26.83 -5.89
N SER A 239 6.69 25.96 -5.53
CA SER A 239 5.80 25.29 -6.48
C SER A 239 4.59 26.13 -6.87
N ALA A 240 4.00 25.83 -8.05
CA ALA A 240 2.72 26.41 -8.47
C ALA A 240 1.58 26.04 -7.50
N ASP A 241 1.61 24.83 -6.96
CA ASP A 241 0.66 24.36 -5.95
C ASP A 241 0.67 25.21 -4.68
N ALA A 242 1.84 25.64 -4.18
CA ALA A 242 1.92 26.48 -2.99
C ALA A 242 1.32 27.86 -3.23
N ILE A 243 1.54 28.43 -4.42
CA ILE A 243 0.93 29.72 -4.84
C ILE A 243 -0.58 29.58 -4.94
N GLU A 244 -1.05 28.53 -5.59
CA GLU A 244 -2.50 28.26 -5.73
C GLU A 244 -3.15 28.04 -4.35
N GLY A 245 -2.52 27.26 -3.48
CA GLY A 245 -3.04 27.00 -2.14
C GLY A 245 -3.19 28.29 -1.32
N LEU A 246 -2.21 29.21 -1.39
CA LEU A 246 -2.29 30.52 -0.74
C LEU A 246 -3.41 31.38 -1.34
N ASN A 247 -3.49 31.47 -2.66
CA ASN A 247 -4.52 32.26 -3.34
C ASN A 247 -5.93 31.75 -3.02
N ALA A 248 -6.14 30.44 -3.11
CA ALA A 248 -7.40 29.80 -2.78
C ALA A 248 -7.84 30.08 -1.32
N PHE A 249 -6.88 30.03 -0.38
CA PHE A 249 -7.14 30.37 1.02
C PHE A 249 -7.58 31.83 1.19
N LEU A 250 -6.88 32.79 0.56
CA LEU A 250 -7.22 34.22 0.63
C LEU A 250 -8.57 34.53 -0.03
N GLU A 251 -8.88 33.84 -1.13
CA GLU A 251 -10.12 33.97 -1.89
C GLU A 251 -11.29 33.14 -1.31
N ARG A 252 -11.05 32.33 -0.28
CA ARG A 252 -12.03 31.42 0.36
C ARG A 252 -12.71 30.47 -0.63
N ARG A 253 -11.95 29.88 -1.52
CA ARG A 253 -12.37 28.88 -2.49
C ARG A 253 -11.56 27.58 -2.37
N GLU A 254 -12.06 26.51 -2.99
CA GLU A 254 -11.29 25.27 -3.12
C GLU A 254 -10.09 25.47 -4.05
N PRO A 255 -8.90 24.95 -3.70
CA PRO A 255 -7.71 25.01 -4.54
C PRO A 255 -7.83 24.08 -5.75
N ARG A 256 -7.14 24.44 -6.84
CA ARG A 256 -7.04 23.63 -8.07
C ARG A 256 -5.58 23.38 -8.39
N PHE A 257 -5.04 22.35 -7.79
CA PHE A 257 -3.63 21.99 -7.94
C PHE A 257 -3.35 21.42 -9.33
N SER A 258 -2.27 21.87 -9.94
CA SER A 258 -1.88 21.54 -11.32
C SER A 258 -0.50 20.90 -11.44
N ASP A 259 0.33 20.96 -10.40
CA ASP A 259 1.64 20.32 -10.44
C ASP A 259 1.51 18.80 -10.67
N PRO A 260 2.39 18.21 -11.47
CA PRO A 260 2.36 16.77 -11.71
C PRO A 260 2.65 15.99 -10.43
N ALA A 261 2.01 14.83 -10.32
CA ALA A 261 2.17 13.92 -9.18
C ALA A 261 3.52 13.18 -9.19
#